data_2ff8e4b781a93d95fd317232e56e2492
#
_entry.id   2ff8e4b781a93d95fd317232e56e2492
#
_cell.length_a   1.000
_cell.length_b   1.000
_cell.length_c   1.000
_cell.angle_alpha   90.00
_cell.angle_beta   90.00
_cell.angle_gamma   90.00
#
_symmetry.space_group_name_H-M   'P 1'
#
loop_
_entity.id
_entity.type
_entity.pdbx_description
1 polymer ?
#
loop_
_entity_poly.entity_id
_entity_poly.type
_entity_poly.pdbx_seq_one_letter_code
_entity_poly.pdbx_strand_id
1 'polypeptide(L)'
;EKFKNDAGLNYDRLKWRRKKGRLDSSVEILMKIRNDKDYLVIPEKWWKEREIISRKLIYKKKYEIAYKISSEHGMTEGPEFAEAEWMSGWIALSFLKDPLIAKDHFHNFYKNVSYPISTSRGAYWLGRSYEKLGNNEKSLKWYQEASNYLTTYYGQLAFLKLNPNGKFRLDDDMEVDNKYRYIFYNKELVKIIYLLDELKKDKYTKYILRHLANDNIKRGSEILAA
;
A
#
# COMPACT_ATOMS: atom_id res chain seq x y z
N GLU A 1 18.12 -11.45 32.92
CA GLU A 1 16.65 -11.48 33.07
C GLU A 1 16.00 -10.10 33.10
N LYS A 2 16.65 -9.09 33.74
CA LYS A 2 16.09 -7.72 33.96
C LYS A 2 15.58 -6.99 32.69
N PHE A 3 16.15 -7.27 31.52
CA PHE A 3 15.84 -6.60 30.24
C PHE A 3 15.21 -7.53 29.20
N LYS A 4 14.69 -8.68 29.59
CA LYS A 4 14.10 -9.66 28.66
C LYS A 4 12.91 -9.10 27.86
N ASN A 5 12.15 -8.22 28.48
CA ASN A 5 10.94 -7.62 27.90
C ASN A 5 11.16 -6.16 27.44
N ASP A 6 12.42 -5.69 27.39
CA ASP A 6 12.71 -4.35 26.87
C ASP A 6 12.54 -4.31 25.35
N ALA A 7 11.66 -3.42 24.85
CA ALA A 7 11.32 -3.33 23.45
C ALA A 7 12.52 -2.89 22.60
N GLY A 8 13.29 -1.90 23.05
CA GLY A 8 14.45 -1.38 22.33
C GLY A 8 15.51 -2.46 22.15
N LEU A 9 15.84 -3.18 23.24
CA LEU A 9 16.81 -4.26 23.20
C LEU A 9 16.35 -5.42 22.31
N ASN A 10 15.06 -5.77 22.34
CA ASN A 10 14.48 -6.80 21.46
C ASN A 10 14.50 -6.37 20.00
N TYR A 11 14.25 -5.08 19.72
CA TYR A 11 14.36 -4.53 18.37
C TYR A 11 15.79 -4.59 17.83
N ASP A 12 16.79 -4.18 18.61
CA ASP A 12 18.19 -4.22 18.20
C ASP A 12 18.68 -5.66 18.00
N ARG A 13 18.29 -6.59 18.87
CA ARG A 13 18.55 -8.03 18.72
C ARG A 13 17.92 -8.59 17.45
N LEU A 14 16.66 -8.25 17.18
CA LEU A 14 15.95 -8.65 15.96
C LEU A 14 16.70 -8.19 14.71
N LYS A 15 17.02 -6.90 14.64
CA LYS A 15 17.76 -6.27 13.55
C LYS A 15 19.13 -6.89 13.34
N TRP A 16 19.87 -7.13 14.42
CA TRP A 16 21.18 -7.77 14.36
C TRP A 16 21.08 -9.21 13.85
N ARG A 17 20.15 -10.02 14.40
CA ARG A 17 19.95 -11.42 13.98
C ARG A 17 19.57 -11.49 12.50
N ARG A 18 18.63 -10.64 12.05
CA ARG A 18 18.24 -10.57 10.63
C ARG A 18 19.42 -10.21 9.73
N LYS A 19 20.26 -9.20 10.12
CA LYS A 19 21.45 -8.81 9.35
C LYS A 19 22.49 -9.94 9.27
N LYS A 20 22.58 -10.76 10.31
CA LYS A 20 23.48 -11.95 10.34
C LYS A 20 22.86 -13.20 9.69
N GLY A 21 21.71 -13.07 9.02
CA GLY A 21 21.04 -14.19 8.34
C GLY A 21 20.39 -15.22 9.26
N ARG A 22 20.28 -14.93 10.56
CA ARG A 22 19.72 -15.84 11.58
C ARG A 22 18.19 -15.75 11.60
N LEU A 23 17.53 -16.27 10.53
CA LEU A 23 16.09 -16.11 10.33
C LEU A 23 15.27 -16.71 11.47
N ASP A 24 15.51 -17.97 11.84
CA ASP A 24 14.66 -18.67 12.83
C ASP A 24 14.72 -17.97 14.19
N SER A 25 15.90 -17.55 14.63
CA SER A 25 16.02 -16.80 15.88
C SER A 25 15.49 -15.36 15.80
N SER A 26 15.36 -14.77 14.60
CA SER A 26 14.65 -13.50 14.40
C SER A 26 13.15 -13.69 14.52
N VAL A 27 12.62 -14.76 13.92
CA VAL A 27 11.21 -15.17 14.05
C VAL A 27 10.86 -15.41 15.51
N GLU A 28 11.73 -16.11 16.28
CA GLU A 28 11.52 -16.37 17.70
C GLU A 28 11.27 -15.10 18.51
N ILE A 29 12.01 -14.01 18.23
CA ILE A 29 11.77 -12.72 18.89
C ILE A 29 10.37 -12.21 18.58
N LEU A 30 10.01 -12.14 17.27
CA LEU A 30 8.72 -11.60 16.83
C LEU A 30 7.52 -12.40 17.34
N MET A 31 7.70 -13.70 17.57
CA MET A 31 6.66 -14.58 18.13
C MET A 31 6.48 -14.47 19.63
N LYS A 32 7.45 -13.87 20.34
CA LYS A 32 7.46 -13.77 21.83
C LYS A 32 7.11 -12.38 22.34
N ILE A 33 7.29 -11.34 21.53
CA ILE A 33 7.02 -9.96 21.95
C ILE A 33 5.52 -9.65 21.89
N ARG A 34 5.11 -8.67 22.67
CA ARG A 34 3.79 -8.05 22.53
C ARG A 34 3.75 -7.20 21.26
N ASN A 35 2.60 -7.16 20.61
CA ASN A 35 2.41 -6.46 19.33
C ASN A 35 1.55 -5.21 19.45
N ASP A 36 1.32 -4.73 20.69
CA ASP A 36 0.58 -3.50 20.95
C ASP A 36 1.51 -2.27 20.87
N LYS A 37 0.90 -1.12 20.62
CA LYS A 37 1.62 0.16 20.48
C LYS A 37 2.40 0.56 21.72
N ASP A 38 1.89 0.22 22.91
CA ASP A 38 2.52 0.58 24.18
C ASP A 38 3.86 -0.14 24.36
N TYR A 39 3.93 -1.40 23.93
CA TYR A 39 5.18 -2.16 23.95
C TYR A 39 6.12 -1.74 22.81
N LEU A 40 5.61 -1.69 21.57
CA LEU A 40 6.45 -1.43 20.40
C LEU A 40 6.96 0.01 20.33
N VAL A 41 6.30 0.96 20.99
CA VAL A 41 6.57 2.41 21.06
C VAL A 41 6.50 3.07 19.67
N ILE A 42 7.20 2.53 18.69
CA ILE A 42 7.20 2.98 17.28
C ILE A 42 7.01 1.75 16.38
N PRO A 43 5.75 1.26 16.23
CA PRO A 43 5.46 0.04 15.45
C PRO A 43 5.96 0.11 14.00
N GLU A 44 5.99 1.30 13.39
CA GLU A 44 6.45 1.55 12.02
C GLU A 44 7.92 1.13 11.81
N LYS A 45 8.76 1.31 12.83
CA LYS A 45 10.15 0.82 12.77
C LYS A 45 10.21 -0.70 12.75
N TRP A 46 9.34 -1.36 13.54
CA TRP A 46 9.26 -2.82 13.57
C TRP A 46 8.74 -3.38 12.25
N TRP A 47 7.85 -2.66 11.56
CA TRP A 47 7.33 -3.09 10.28
C TRP A 47 8.44 -3.38 9.27
N LYS A 48 9.44 -2.53 9.19
CA LYS A 48 10.59 -2.73 8.30
C LYS A 48 11.28 -4.08 8.46
N GLU A 49 11.44 -4.54 9.70
CA GLU A 49 12.04 -5.83 10.00
C GLU A 49 11.06 -6.99 9.74
N ARG A 50 9.77 -6.80 10.11
CA ARG A 50 8.70 -7.77 9.86
C ARG A 50 8.51 -8.02 8.37
N GLU A 51 8.46 -6.99 7.55
CA GLU A 51 8.34 -7.09 6.10
C GLU A 51 9.44 -7.96 5.48
N ILE A 52 10.70 -7.68 5.81
CA ILE A 52 11.86 -8.42 5.30
C ILE A 52 11.80 -9.89 5.74
N ILE A 53 11.45 -10.14 6.99
CA ILE A 53 11.36 -11.50 7.55
C ILE A 53 10.20 -12.27 6.91
N SER A 54 9.03 -11.64 6.76
CA SER A 54 7.85 -12.26 6.12
C SER A 54 8.16 -12.63 4.67
N ARG A 55 8.81 -11.77 3.88
CA ARG A 55 9.25 -12.10 2.50
C ARG A 55 10.20 -13.30 2.46
N LYS A 56 11.15 -13.39 3.40
CA LYS A 56 12.05 -14.55 3.50
C LYS A 56 11.31 -15.83 3.87
N LEU A 57 10.31 -15.73 4.74
CA LEU A 57 9.47 -16.88 5.13
C LEU A 57 8.59 -17.35 3.97
N ILE A 58 8.03 -16.43 3.19
CA ILE A 58 7.28 -16.77 1.96
C ILE A 58 8.19 -17.53 0.99
N TYR A 59 9.41 -17.05 0.76
CA TYR A 59 10.38 -17.76 -0.08
C TYR A 59 10.70 -19.17 0.45
N LYS A 60 10.73 -19.35 1.78
CA LYS A 60 10.89 -20.66 2.44
C LYS A 60 9.58 -21.46 2.57
N LYS A 61 8.49 -21.01 1.99
CA LYS A 61 7.15 -21.61 2.05
C LYS A 61 6.58 -21.77 3.46
N LYS A 62 7.03 -20.95 4.42
CA LYS A 62 6.52 -20.89 5.81
C LYS A 62 5.40 -19.83 5.89
N TYR A 63 4.29 -20.07 5.20
CA TYR A 63 3.27 -19.06 4.94
C TYR A 63 2.49 -18.61 6.18
N GLU A 64 2.13 -19.54 7.07
CA GLU A 64 1.39 -19.25 8.30
C GLU A 64 2.20 -18.34 9.22
N ILE A 65 3.51 -18.62 9.35
CA ILE A 65 4.41 -17.80 10.17
C ILE A 65 4.60 -16.42 9.51
N ALA A 66 4.73 -16.38 8.18
CA ALA A 66 4.84 -15.12 7.42
C ALA A 66 3.61 -14.25 7.62
N TYR A 67 2.41 -14.85 7.53
CA TYR A 67 1.15 -14.18 7.79
C TYR A 67 1.07 -13.64 9.21
N LYS A 68 1.33 -14.46 10.21
CA LYS A 68 1.30 -14.04 11.62
C LYS A 68 2.23 -12.86 11.88
N ILE A 69 3.46 -12.89 11.35
CA ILE A 69 4.42 -11.81 11.51
C ILE A 69 3.95 -10.53 10.81
N SER A 70 3.35 -10.62 9.63
CA SER A 70 2.87 -9.45 8.89
C SER A 70 1.59 -8.86 9.49
N SER A 71 0.65 -9.68 9.94
CA SER A 71 -0.66 -9.22 10.46
C SER A 71 -0.61 -8.68 11.88
N GLU A 72 0.32 -9.16 12.70
CA GLU A 72 0.49 -8.69 14.08
C GLU A 72 1.44 -7.47 14.16
N HIS A 73 1.23 -6.45 13.34
CA HIS A 73 2.15 -5.31 13.20
C HIS A 73 1.98 -4.22 14.26
N GLY A 74 0.83 -4.14 14.95
CA GLY A 74 0.58 -3.19 16.03
C GLY A 74 0.34 -1.73 15.61
N MET A 75 0.19 -1.46 14.30
CA MET A 75 -0.13 -0.14 13.75
C MET A 75 -1.63 0.00 13.51
N THR A 76 -2.13 1.24 13.43
CA THR A 76 -3.55 1.56 13.19
C THR A 76 -3.77 2.45 11.96
N GLU A 77 -2.73 3.14 11.50
CA GLU A 77 -2.78 4.10 10.39
C GLU A 77 -1.39 4.32 9.78
N GLY A 78 -1.33 5.06 8.70
CA GLY A 78 -0.09 5.45 8.05
C GLY A 78 0.35 4.53 6.89
N PRO A 79 1.41 4.91 6.16
CA PRO A 79 1.90 4.16 5.00
C PRO A 79 2.34 2.74 5.35
N GLU A 80 3.01 2.56 6.48
CA GLU A 80 3.50 1.26 6.95
C GLU A 80 2.34 0.34 7.35
N PHE A 81 1.28 0.89 7.98
CA PHE A 81 0.04 0.17 8.23
C PHE A 81 -0.57 -0.34 6.92
N ALA A 82 -0.72 0.54 5.93
CA ALA A 82 -1.27 0.16 4.64
C ALA A 82 -0.46 -0.97 3.98
N GLU A 83 0.87 -0.87 3.97
CA GLU A 83 1.71 -1.92 3.40
C GLU A 83 1.63 -3.25 4.19
N ALA A 84 1.46 -3.19 5.52
CA ALA A 84 1.29 -4.37 6.36
C ALA A 84 -0.04 -5.07 6.08
N GLU A 85 -1.12 -4.32 6.00
CA GLU A 85 -2.44 -4.83 5.65
C GLU A 85 -2.46 -5.43 4.23
N TRP A 86 -1.84 -4.73 3.26
CA TRP A 86 -1.74 -5.27 1.90
C TRP A 86 -0.94 -6.58 1.88
N MET A 87 0.20 -6.65 2.55
CA MET A 87 1.04 -7.85 2.58
C MET A 87 0.30 -9.01 3.25
N SER A 88 -0.38 -8.76 4.36
CA SER A 88 -1.14 -9.78 5.10
C SER A 88 -2.30 -10.33 4.25
N GLY A 89 -3.04 -9.45 3.59
CA GLY A 89 -4.08 -9.86 2.65
C GLY A 89 -3.53 -10.67 1.48
N TRP A 90 -2.39 -10.26 0.93
CA TRP A 90 -1.74 -10.98 -0.17
C TRP A 90 -1.28 -12.37 0.25
N ILE A 91 -0.70 -12.53 1.44
CA ILE A 91 -0.30 -13.84 1.98
C ILE A 91 -1.53 -14.71 2.19
N ALA A 92 -2.58 -14.16 2.82
CA ALA A 92 -3.81 -14.88 3.10
C ALA A 92 -4.47 -15.40 1.80
N LEU A 93 -4.63 -14.55 0.78
CA LEU A 93 -5.27 -14.94 -0.46
C LEU A 93 -4.42 -15.89 -1.30
N SER A 94 -3.12 -15.57 -1.46
CA SER A 94 -2.27 -16.24 -2.44
C SER A 94 -1.71 -17.56 -1.92
N PHE A 95 -1.38 -17.65 -0.64
CA PHE A 95 -0.67 -18.79 -0.08
C PHE A 95 -1.50 -19.61 0.92
N LEU A 96 -2.26 -18.94 1.81
CA LEU A 96 -3.12 -19.64 2.77
C LEU A 96 -4.48 -20.04 2.17
N LYS A 97 -4.83 -19.48 1.01
CA LYS A 97 -6.12 -19.72 0.34
C LYS A 97 -7.32 -19.31 1.19
N ASP A 98 -7.15 -18.30 2.03
CA ASP A 98 -8.20 -17.73 2.86
C ASP A 98 -8.68 -16.37 2.30
N PRO A 99 -9.69 -16.37 1.42
CA PRO A 99 -10.20 -15.14 0.82
C PRO A 99 -11.01 -14.29 1.81
N LEU A 100 -11.51 -14.86 2.91
CA LEU A 100 -12.28 -14.12 3.90
C LEU A 100 -11.37 -13.20 4.70
N ILE A 101 -10.30 -13.74 5.25
CA ILE A 101 -9.28 -12.96 5.96
C ILE A 101 -8.62 -11.96 5.01
N ALA A 102 -8.30 -12.38 3.79
CA ALA A 102 -7.69 -11.49 2.79
C ALA A 102 -8.55 -10.27 2.48
N LYS A 103 -9.84 -10.47 2.30
CA LYS A 103 -10.83 -9.40 2.07
C LYS A 103 -10.77 -8.35 3.18
N ASP A 104 -10.72 -8.77 4.44
CA ASP A 104 -10.72 -7.84 5.57
C ASP A 104 -9.44 -6.98 5.60
N HIS A 105 -8.28 -7.60 5.36
CA HIS A 105 -7.02 -6.87 5.20
C HIS A 105 -7.04 -5.89 4.02
N PHE A 106 -7.55 -6.31 2.85
CA PHE A 106 -7.61 -5.40 1.70
C PHE A 106 -8.62 -4.27 1.90
N HIS A 107 -9.70 -4.46 2.68
CA HIS A 107 -10.58 -3.37 3.08
C HIS A 107 -9.86 -2.36 3.99
N ASN A 108 -9.08 -2.85 4.95
CA ASN A 108 -8.27 -1.98 5.81
C ASN A 108 -7.25 -1.20 4.98
N PHE A 109 -6.55 -1.86 4.07
CA PHE A 109 -5.65 -1.21 3.13
C PHE A 109 -6.36 -0.12 2.33
N TYR A 110 -7.47 -0.47 1.63
CA TYR A 110 -8.20 0.44 0.74
C TYR A 110 -8.70 1.70 1.46
N LYS A 111 -9.19 1.55 2.67
CA LYS A 111 -9.68 2.69 3.49
C LYS A 111 -8.58 3.66 3.91
N ASN A 112 -7.33 3.22 3.92
CA ASN A 112 -6.18 4.00 4.42
C ASN A 112 -5.26 4.51 3.30
N VAL A 113 -5.70 4.43 2.04
CA VAL A 113 -4.94 4.94 0.90
C VAL A 113 -5.81 5.85 0.05
N SER A 114 -5.18 6.83 -0.60
CA SER A 114 -5.88 7.82 -1.44
C SER A 114 -5.25 7.99 -2.82
N TYR A 115 -4.01 7.58 -3.04
CA TYR A 115 -3.34 7.73 -4.32
C TYR A 115 -3.81 6.69 -5.35
N PRO A 116 -3.97 7.05 -6.62
CA PRO A 116 -4.47 6.18 -7.70
C PRO A 116 -3.81 4.80 -7.74
N ILE A 117 -2.47 4.75 -7.60
CA ILE A 117 -1.71 3.50 -7.59
C ILE A 117 -2.15 2.58 -6.45
N SER A 118 -2.34 3.13 -5.25
CA SER A 118 -2.71 2.35 -4.06
C SER A 118 -4.19 2.02 -4.06
N THR A 119 -5.05 2.97 -4.45
CA THR A 119 -6.50 2.77 -4.52
C THR A 119 -6.86 1.68 -5.52
N SER A 120 -6.29 1.74 -6.74
CA SER A 120 -6.49 0.71 -7.75
C SER A 120 -5.97 -0.66 -7.30
N ARG A 121 -4.81 -0.70 -6.60
CA ARG A 121 -4.27 -1.93 -6.02
C ARG A 121 -5.25 -2.55 -5.02
N GLY A 122 -5.74 -1.76 -4.06
CA GLY A 122 -6.70 -2.22 -3.06
C GLY A 122 -7.99 -2.73 -3.67
N ALA A 123 -8.58 -1.96 -4.59
CA ALA A 123 -9.81 -2.33 -5.27
C ALA A 123 -9.64 -3.62 -6.11
N TYR A 124 -8.54 -3.76 -6.85
CA TYR A 124 -8.25 -4.98 -7.61
C TYR A 124 -8.16 -6.22 -6.72
N TRP A 125 -7.44 -6.14 -5.60
CA TRP A 125 -7.29 -7.26 -4.69
C TRP A 125 -8.56 -7.58 -3.91
N LEU A 126 -9.41 -6.59 -3.62
CA LEU A 126 -10.79 -6.81 -3.14
C LEU A 126 -11.63 -7.57 -4.17
N GLY A 127 -11.58 -7.14 -5.44
CA GLY A 127 -12.22 -7.86 -6.54
C GLY A 127 -11.81 -9.33 -6.59
N ARG A 128 -10.51 -9.61 -6.48
CA ARG A 128 -9.97 -10.99 -6.42
C ARG A 128 -10.43 -11.77 -5.21
N SER A 129 -10.54 -11.14 -4.05
CA SER A 129 -11.01 -11.79 -2.84
C SER A 129 -12.47 -12.19 -2.94
N TYR A 130 -13.33 -11.28 -3.44
CA TYR A 130 -14.74 -11.58 -3.67
C TYR A 130 -14.95 -12.61 -4.78
N GLU A 131 -14.12 -12.62 -5.82
CA GLU A 131 -14.12 -13.67 -6.86
C GLU A 131 -13.86 -15.05 -6.23
N LYS A 132 -12.89 -15.16 -5.33
CA LYS A 132 -12.59 -16.40 -4.61
C LYS A 132 -13.65 -16.81 -3.59
N LEU A 133 -14.43 -15.87 -3.06
CA LEU A 133 -15.59 -16.10 -2.22
C LEU A 133 -16.85 -16.47 -3.00
N GLY A 134 -16.82 -16.50 -4.33
CA GLY A 134 -17.97 -16.75 -5.19
C GLY A 134 -18.98 -15.60 -5.25
N ASN A 135 -18.63 -14.41 -4.72
CA ASN A 135 -19.50 -13.25 -4.78
C ASN A 135 -19.18 -12.40 -6.03
N ASN A 136 -19.74 -12.84 -7.16
CA ASN A 136 -19.49 -12.25 -8.45
C ASN A 136 -19.93 -10.77 -8.53
N GLU A 137 -21.07 -10.42 -7.92
CA GLU A 137 -21.56 -9.04 -7.91
C GLU A 137 -20.57 -8.08 -7.27
N LYS A 138 -20.10 -8.39 -6.06
CA LYS A 138 -19.11 -7.55 -5.38
C LYS A 138 -17.76 -7.57 -6.09
N SER A 139 -17.35 -8.71 -6.62
CA SER A 139 -16.13 -8.83 -7.41
C SER A 139 -16.14 -7.87 -8.60
N LEU A 140 -17.22 -7.86 -9.39
CA LEU A 140 -17.36 -6.96 -10.53
C LEU A 140 -17.34 -5.48 -10.12
N LYS A 141 -18.04 -5.12 -9.04
CA LYS A 141 -18.02 -3.74 -8.52
C LYS A 141 -16.60 -3.28 -8.16
N TRP A 142 -15.83 -4.13 -7.50
CA TRP A 142 -14.45 -3.79 -7.11
C TRP A 142 -13.49 -3.75 -8.31
N TYR A 143 -13.67 -4.60 -9.32
CA TYR A 143 -12.90 -4.48 -10.56
C TYR A 143 -13.29 -3.21 -11.35
N GLN A 144 -14.57 -2.82 -11.37
CA GLN A 144 -15.01 -1.55 -11.95
C GLN A 144 -14.35 -0.36 -11.24
N GLU A 145 -14.32 -0.38 -9.89
CA GLU A 145 -13.65 0.66 -9.12
C GLU A 145 -12.15 0.76 -9.47
N ALA A 146 -11.45 -0.36 -9.53
CA ALA A 146 -10.04 -0.37 -9.92
C ALA A 146 -9.81 0.13 -11.36
N SER A 147 -10.71 -0.24 -12.30
CA SER A 147 -10.58 0.11 -13.71
C SER A 147 -10.75 1.61 -14.02
N ASN A 148 -11.23 2.41 -13.06
CA ASN A 148 -11.26 3.86 -13.18
C ASN A 148 -9.84 4.49 -13.21
N TYR A 149 -8.82 3.73 -12.88
CA TYR A 149 -7.43 4.19 -12.78
C TYR A 149 -6.54 3.57 -13.86
N LEU A 150 -6.88 3.77 -15.15
CA LEU A 150 -6.19 3.14 -16.29
C LEU A 150 -4.71 3.51 -16.45
N THR A 151 -4.25 4.59 -15.83
CA THR A 151 -2.83 4.96 -15.77
C THR A 151 -2.02 4.06 -14.82
N THR A 152 -2.70 3.18 -14.05
CA THR A 152 -2.07 2.30 -13.09
C THR A 152 -2.10 0.84 -13.55
N TYR A 153 -1.09 0.06 -13.10
CA TYR A 153 -1.01 -1.37 -13.41
C TYR A 153 -2.27 -2.15 -13.00
N TYR A 154 -2.76 -1.93 -11.77
CA TYR A 154 -3.94 -2.64 -11.28
C TYR A 154 -5.24 -2.17 -11.92
N GLY A 155 -5.31 -0.91 -12.32
CA GLY A 155 -6.43 -0.39 -13.12
C GLY A 155 -6.52 -1.10 -14.48
N GLN A 156 -5.40 -1.26 -15.18
CA GLN A 156 -5.33 -1.98 -16.44
C GLN A 156 -5.68 -3.46 -16.27
N LEU A 157 -5.17 -4.13 -15.23
CA LEU A 157 -5.53 -5.51 -14.95
C LEU A 157 -7.02 -5.69 -14.66
N ALA A 158 -7.63 -4.76 -13.92
CA ALA A 158 -9.06 -4.78 -13.64
C ALA A 158 -9.88 -4.58 -14.91
N PHE A 159 -9.49 -3.63 -15.76
CA PHE A 159 -10.13 -3.41 -17.05
C PHE A 159 -10.12 -4.69 -17.92
N LEU A 160 -8.98 -5.36 -18.01
CA LEU A 160 -8.86 -6.61 -18.76
C LEU A 160 -9.67 -7.77 -18.15
N LYS A 161 -9.86 -7.76 -16.82
CA LYS A 161 -10.77 -8.71 -16.16
C LYS A 161 -12.22 -8.50 -16.56
N LEU A 162 -12.66 -7.25 -16.72
CA LEU A 162 -14.01 -6.89 -17.16
C LEU A 162 -14.19 -7.05 -18.67
N ASN A 163 -13.14 -6.80 -19.44
CA ASN A 163 -13.14 -6.78 -20.90
C ASN A 163 -11.94 -7.59 -21.43
N PRO A 164 -11.99 -8.93 -21.46
CA PRO A 164 -10.84 -9.76 -21.82
C PRO A 164 -10.21 -9.45 -23.18
N ASN A 165 -11.01 -9.00 -24.15
CA ASN A 165 -10.56 -8.62 -25.48
C ASN A 165 -10.52 -7.10 -25.68
N GLY A 166 -10.71 -6.33 -24.60
CA GLY A 166 -10.76 -4.88 -24.62
C GLY A 166 -9.39 -4.26 -24.87
N LYS A 167 -9.37 -3.20 -25.67
CA LYS A 167 -8.22 -2.30 -25.78
C LYS A 167 -8.53 -1.06 -24.96
N PHE A 168 -7.77 -0.83 -23.89
CA PHE A 168 -7.88 0.43 -23.18
C PHE A 168 -7.08 1.51 -23.92
N ARG A 169 -7.68 2.70 -23.97
CA ARG A 169 -6.99 3.91 -24.42
C ARG A 169 -6.80 4.80 -23.21
N LEU A 170 -5.66 5.39 -23.09
CA LEU A 170 -5.46 6.55 -22.21
C LEU A 170 -5.97 7.73 -23.04
N ASP A 171 -6.96 8.45 -22.50
CA ASP A 171 -7.52 9.60 -23.19
C ASP A 171 -6.43 10.69 -23.29
N ASP A 172 -5.82 10.84 -24.47
CA ASP A 172 -4.78 11.86 -24.74
C ASP A 172 -5.36 13.28 -24.76
N ASP A 173 -6.71 13.40 -24.94
CA ASP A 173 -7.40 14.68 -25.13
C ASP A 173 -8.41 14.99 -24.02
N MET A 174 -8.08 14.73 -22.75
CA MET A 174 -8.95 15.18 -21.67
C MET A 174 -8.90 16.72 -21.58
N GLU A 175 -9.96 17.35 -22.10
CA GLU A 175 -10.19 18.77 -21.82
C GLU A 175 -10.44 18.95 -20.31
N VAL A 176 -9.53 19.63 -19.67
CA VAL A 176 -9.68 19.99 -18.25
C VAL A 176 -10.56 21.23 -18.18
N ASP A 177 -11.68 21.15 -17.47
CA ASP A 177 -12.59 22.28 -17.24
C ASP A 177 -11.85 23.54 -16.78
N ASN A 178 -12.11 24.68 -17.40
CA ASN A 178 -11.48 25.96 -17.08
C ASN A 178 -11.64 26.37 -15.62
N LYS A 179 -12.78 26.05 -15.00
CA LYS A 179 -13.00 26.27 -13.57
C LYS A 179 -12.02 25.46 -12.73
N TYR A 180 -11.76 24.20 -13.15
CA TYR A 180 -10.81 23.35 -12.44
C TYR A 180 -9.36 23.79 -12.68
N ARG A 181 -9.01 24.23 -13.90
CA ARG A 181 -7.69 24.87 -14.17
C ARG A 181 -7.44 26.02 -13.22
N TYR A 182 -8.41 26.94 -13.09
CA TYR A 182 -8.30 28.07 -12.17
C TYR A 182 -8.07 27.61 -10.73
N ILE A 183 -8.84 26.65 -10.23
CA ILE A 183 -8.68 26.09 -8.87
C ILE A 183 -7.30 25.45 -8.71
N PHE A 184 -6.84 24.68 -9.70
CA PHE A 184 -5.55 24.00 -9.65
C PHE A 184 -4.38 24.99 -9.57
N TYR A 185 -4.33 25.96 -10.46
CA TYR A 185 -3.25 26.96 -10.50
C TYR A 185 -3.26 27.90 -9.28
N ASN A 186 -4.36 28.02 -8.57
CA ASN A 186 -4.44 28.78 -7.32
C ASN A 186 -4.09 27.96 -6.07
N LYS A 187 -3.82 26.67 -6.18
CA LYS A 187 -3.33 25.88 -5.04
C LYS A 187 -1.99 26.43 -4.53
N GLU A 188 -1.86 26.44 -3.20
CA GLU A 188 -0.63 26.90 -2.55
C GLU A 188 0.62 26.14 -3.03
N LEU A 189 0.50 24.80 -3.17
CA LEU A 189 1.58 23.96 -3.68
C LEU A 189 2.01 24.32 -5.10
N VAL A 190 1.09 24.75 -5.97
CA VAL A 190 1.44 25.20 -7.33
C VAL A 190 2.20 26.53 -7.26
N LYS A 191 1.78 27.45 -6.39
CA LYS A 191 2.53 28.72 -6.17
C LYS A 191 3.94 28.45 -5.62
N ILE A 192 4.10 27.46 -4.74
CA ILE A 192 5.41 27.04 -4.24
C ILE A 192 6.29 26.49 -5.38
N ILE A 193 5.72 25.76 -6.36
CA ILE A 193 6.47 25.29 -7.53
C ILE A 193 7.10 26.45 -8.29
N TYR A 194 6.35 27.52 -8.58
CA TYR A 194 6.90 28.69 -9.26
C TYR A 194 8.04 29.34 -8.47
N LEU A 195 7.91 29.46 -7.15
CA LEU A 195 8.98 29.99 -6.29
C LEU A 195 10.23 29.09 -6.29
N LEU A 196 10.03 27.75 -6.30
CA LEU A 196 11.14 26.80 -6.36
C LEU A 196 11.85 26.83 -7.71
N ASP A 197 11.12 27.04 -8.80
CA ASP A 197 11.68 27.20 -10.14
C ASP A 197 12.56 28.45 -10.21
N GLU A 198 12.07 29.61 -9.75
CA GLU A 198 12.87 30.86 -9.63
C GLU A 198 14.16 30.64 -8.82
N LEU A 199 14.09 29.82 -7.76
CA LEU A 199 15.22 29.49 -6.90
C LEU A 199 16.10 28.34 -7.45
N LYS A 200 15.77 27.76 -8.62
CA LYS A 200 16.45 26.63 -9.25
C LYS A 200 16.54 25.41 -8.32
N LYS A 201 15.43 25.08 -7.60
CA LYS A 201 15.33 24.00 -6.63
C LYS A 201 14.52 22.80 -7.16
N ASP A 202 14.79 22.34 -8.36
CA ASP A 202 14.04 21.31 -9.12
C ASP A 202 13.82 20.00 -8.35
N LYS A 203 14.73 19.67 -7.44
CA LYS A 203 14.61 18.45 -6.62
C LYS A 203 13.29 18.41 -5.83
N TYR A 204 12.84 19.53 -5.30
CA TYR A 204 11.61 19.61 -4.50
C TYR A 204 10.36 19.70 -5.38
N THR A 205 10.45 20.40 -6.52
CA THR A 205 9.40 20.55 -7.52
C THR A 205 8.85 19.19 -7.95
N LYS A 206 9.72 18.23 -8.26
CA LYS A 206 9.33 16.88 -8.67
C LYS A 206 8.44 16.15 -7.64
N TYR A 207 8.67 16.31 -6.35
CA TYR A 207 7.84 15.68 -5.32
C TYR A 207 6.47 16.33 -5.21
N ILE A 208 6.42 17.67 -5.33
CA ILE A 208 5.16 18.42 -5.28
C ILE A 208 4.32 18.12 -6.52
N LEU A 209 4.91 18.07 -7.72
CA LEU A 209 4.21 17.70 -8.94
C LEU A 209 3.62 16.30 -8.87
N ARG A 210 4.38 15.32 -8.36
CA ARG A 210 3.87 13.96 -8.14
C ARG A 210 2.71 13.92 -7.15
N HIS A 211 2.76 14.72 -6.09
CA HIS A 211 1.66 14.82 -5.15
C HIS A 211 0.42 15.42 -5.80
N LEU A 212 0.57 16.51 -6.56
CA LEU A 212 -0.52 17.16 -7.28
C LEU A 212 -1.14 16.26 -8.35
N ALA A 213 -0.31 15.51 -9.09
CA ALA A 213 -0.78 14.54 -10.09
C ALA A 213 -1.62 13.39 -9.47
N ASN A 214 -1.33 13.03 -8.21
CA ASN A 214 -2.07 12.00 -7.49
C ASN A 214 -3.25 12.53 -6.66
N ASP A 215 -3.58 13.82 -6.80
CA ASP A 215 -4.72 14.40 -6.11
C ASP A 215 -6.03 13.90 -6.73
N ASN A 216 -6.68 12.97 -6.03
CA ASN A 216 -7.90 12.27 -6.49
C ASN A 216 -9.17 13.16 -6.48
N ILE A 217 -9.06 14.41 -6.06
CA ILE A 217 -10.25 15.28 -5.89
C ILE A 217 -10.89 15.58 -7.24
N LYS A 218 -10.11 15.60 -8.33
CA LYS A 218 -10.67 15.78 -9.68
C LYS A 218 -9.79 15.12 -10.75
N ARG A 219 -10.47 14.46 -11.68
CA ARG A 219 -9.91 13.94 -12.93
C ARG A 219 -9.21 15.07 -13.69
N GLY A 220 -7.96 14.91 -14.04
CA GLY A 220 -7.17 15.91 -14.75
C GLY A 220 -6.05 16.57 -13.95
N SER A 221 -5.91 16.27 -12.64
CA SER A 221 -4.77 16.74 -11.84
C SER A 221 -3.45 16.27 -12.42
N GLU A 222 -3.41 15.03 -12.91
CA GLU A 222 -2.25 14.44 -13.57
C GLU A 222 -1.85 15.19 -14.83
N ILE A 223 -2.81 15.68 -15.63
CA ILE A 223 -2.56 16.45 -16.86
C ILE A 223 -2.02 17.83 -16.53
N LEU A 224 -2.57 18.48 -15.51
CA LEU A 224 -2.15 19.83 -15.13
C LEU A 224 -0.81 19.85 -14.38
N ALA A 225 -0.38 18.71 -13.83
CA ALA A 225 0.87 18.58 -13.11
C ALA A 225 2.03 18.03 -13.99
N ALA A 226 1.73 17.59 -15.21
CA ALA A 226 2.71 17.12 -16.18
C ALA A 226 3.42 18.28 -16.86
#